data_8648294997c470347837c907d538cf72
#
_entry.id   8648294997c470347837c907d538cf72
#
_cell.length_a   1.000
_cell.length_b   1.000
_cell.length_c   1.000
_cell.angle_alpha   90.00
_cell.angle_beta   90.00
_cell.angle_gamma   90.00
#
_symmetry.space_group_name_H-M   'P 1'
#
loop_
_entity.id
_entity.type
_entity.pdbx_description
1 polymer ?
#
loop_
_entity_poly.entity_id
_entity_poly.type
_entity_poly.pdbx_seq_one_letter_code
_entity_poly.pdbx_strand_id
1 'polypeptide(L)'
;MQIGIYTFAESGADQAGSVSPSQRLRNLVEEIVLADQVGLDWFGVGEHHRPDYAVSNPAVALAAAATQTKNIRLSSAVTVLSSDDPIRVFQQFSTLDNLTQGRAEIMVGRGAFVESFPLFGHALDDYDGLFAEKLQLLMMVNEAEHISWPGTKHLPAVDHQGVYPRPYQDKLPIWLGIGGTPQSAVRAGTLGLPLALGIIGGEPVR
;
A
#
# COMPACT_ATOMS: atom_id res chain seq x y z
N MET A 1 4.79 5.62 22.29
CA MET A 1 3.60 5.65 21.40
C MET A 1 4.07 6.28 20.10
N GLN A 2 3.69 5.74 18.96
CA GLN A 2 3.95 6.33 17.64
C GLN A 2 2.68 6.98 17.13
N ILE A 3 2.81 8.13 16.49
CA ILE A 3 1.68 8.90 15.95
C ILE A 3 1.94 9.15 14.47
N GLY A 4 0.94 8.83 13.65
CA GLY A 4 0.99 9.05 12.22
C GLY A 4 -0.35 9.53 11.68
N ILE A 5 -0.33 9.95 10.44
CA ILE A 5 -1.53 10.32 9.69
C ILE A 5 -1.54 9.60 8.34
N TYR A 6 -2.71 9.52 7.74
CA TYR A 6 -2.85 9.05 6.37
C TYR A 6 -3.86 9.91 5.62
N THR A 7 -3.80 9.85 4.30
CA THR A 7 -4.74 10.51 3.42
C THR A 7 -5.06 9.63 2.21
N PHE A 8 -6.25 9.77 1.68
CA PHE A 8 -6.65 9.18 0.41
C PHE A 8 -6.42 10.15 -0.76
N ALA A 9 -5.88 11.32 -0.49
CA ALA A 9 -5.62 12.38 -1.45
C ALA A 9 -6.87 12.79 -2.26
N GLU A 10 -7.97 13.04 -1.56
CA GLU A 10 -9.22 13.48 -2.16
C GLU A 10 -9.01 14.81 -2.88
N SER A 11 -9.51 14.90 -4.12
CA SER A 11 -9.47 16.12 -4.96
C SER A 11 -10.80 16.89 -4.96
N GLY A 12 -11.87 16.25 -4.49
CA GLY A 12 -13.21 16.86 -4.43
C GLY A 12 -13.77 17.21 -5.80
N ALA A 13 -13.54 16.38 -6.82
CA ALA A 13 -13.80 16.69 -8.24
C ALA A 13 -15.20 17.25 -8.55
N ASP A 14 -16.19 16.90 -7.72
CA ASP A 14 -17.60 17.32 -7.90
C ASP A 14 -18.09 18.31 -6.84
N GLN A 15 -17.19 18.91 -6.03
CA GLN A 15 -17.55 19.79 -4.92
C GLN A 15 -17.04 21.23 -5.12
N ALA A 16 -17.76 22.20 -4.59
CA ALA A 16 -17.27 23.56 -4.50
C ALA A 16 -15.99 23.61 -3.64
N GLY A 17 -14.89 24.05 -4.26
CA GLY A 17 -13.56 24.02 -3.60
C GLY A 17 -12.66 22.86 -4.04
N SER A 18 -13.05 22.11 -5.08
CA SER A 18 -12.22 21.06 -5.66
C SER A 18 -10.87 21.62 -6.14
N VAL A 19 -9.82 20.84 -5.95
CA VAL A 19 -8.48 21.14 -6.45
C VAL A 19 -8.13 20.18 -7.59
N SER A 20 -7.37 20.66 -8.57
CA SER A 20 -6.92 19.78 -9.66
C SER A 20 -6.05 18.64 -9.10
N PRO A 21 -6.03 17.45 -9.74
CA PRO A 21 -5.16 16.37 -9.33
C PRO A 21 -3.68 16.80 -9.25
N SER A 22 -3.23 17.65 -10.17
CA SER A 22 -1.88 18.21 -10.14
C SER A 22 -1.61 19.06 -8.90
N GLN A 23 -2.56 19.89 -8.48
CA GLN A 23 -2.39 20.67 -7.25
C GLN A 23 -2.49 19.78 -6.00
N ARG A 24 -3.43 18.82 -5.98
CA ARG A 24 -3.59 17.90 -4.86
C ARG A 24 -2.34 17.06 -4.61
N LEU A 25 -1.67 16.59 -5.67
CA LEU A 25 -0.41 15.86 -5.56
C LEU A 25 0.73 16.73 -5.02
N ARG A 26 0.82 18.01 -5.42
CA ARG A 26 1.80 18.92 -4.82
C ARG A 26 1.52 19.17 -3.34
N ASN A 27 0.27 19.43 -2.99
CA ASN A 27 -0.13 19.59 -1.60
C ASN A 27 0.20 18.34 -0.78
N LEU A 28 -0.01 17.14 -1.33
CA LEU A 28 0.34 15.87 -0.67
C LEU A 28 1.83 15.80 -0.32
N VAL A 29 2.70 16.17 -1.24
CA VAL A 29 4.16 16.19 -0.96
C VAL A 29 4.48 17.19 0.14
N GLU A 30 3.88 18.38 0.11
CA GLU A 30 4.06 19.40 1.17
C GLU A 30 3.52 18.93 2.53
N GLU A 31 2.37 18.24 2.55
CA GLU A 31 1.79 17.64 3.77
C GLU A 31 2.73 16.59 4.39
N ILE A 32 3.33 15.72 3.57
CA ILE A 32 4.29 14.71 4.03
C ILE A 32 5.55 15.38 4.60
N VAL A 33 6.07 16.39 3.92
CA VAL A 33 7.25 17.15 4.39
C VAL A 33 6.94 17.87 5.69
N LEU A 34 5.78 18.49 5.82
CA LEU A 34 5.35 19.14 7.06
C LEU A 34 5.21 18.12 8.20
N ALA A 35 4.62 16.94 7.93
CA ALA A 35 4.50 15.87 8.92
C ALA A 35 5.86 15.42 9.46
N ASP A 36 6.87 15.28 8.59
CA ASP A 36 8.26 15.00 9.01
C ASP A 36 8.85 16.13 9.88
N GLN A 37 8.64 17.38 9.48
CA GLN A 37 9.16 18.55 10.19
C GLN A 37 8.57 18.73 11.60
N VAL A 38 7.30 18.40 11.77
CA VAL A 38 6.64 18.48 13.09
C VAL A 38 6.84 17.24 13.95
N GLY A 39 7.55 16.24 13.43
CA GLY A 39 7.98 15.06 14.19
C GLY A 39 6.93 13.96 14.27
N LEU A 40 6.05 13.81 13.27
CA LEU A 40 5.21 12.62 13.17
C LEU A 40 6.05 11.39 12.79
N ASP A 41 5.64 10.23 13.30
CA ASP A 41 6.39 8.99 13.12
C ASP A 41 6.09 8.30 11.78
N TRP A 42 4.89 8.53 11.19
CA TRP A 42 4.40 7.76 10.07
C TRP A 42 3.43 8.54 9.18
N PHE A 43 3.51 8.34 7.86
CA PHE A 43 2.58 8.89 6.89
C PHE A 43 2.14 7.82 5.89
N GLY A 44 0.82 7.67 5.72
CA GLY A 44 0.22 6.72 4.80
C GLY A 44 -0.50 7.38 3.64
N VAL A 45 -0.40 6.77 2.45
CA VAL A 45 -1.11 7.22 1.26
C VAL A 45 -1.96 6.09 0.70
N GLY A 46 -3.25 6.34 0.52
CA GLY A 46 -4.20 5.37 -0.05
C GLY A 46 -4.15 5.30 -1.58
N GLU A 47 -4.62 4.17 -2.10
CA GLU A 47 -4.76 3.91 -3.53
C GLU A 47 -6.23 3.90 -3.92
N HIS A 48 -6.59 4.72 -4.91
CA HIS A 48 -7.94 4.79 -5.45
C HIS A 48 -7.93 5.03 -6.96
N HIS A 49 -8.83 4.36 -7.67
CA HIS A 49 -8.98 4.47 -9.13
C HIS A 49 -10.28 5.19 -9.51
N ARG A 50 -10.53 6.34 -8.86
CA ARG A 50 -11.75 7.15 -8.99
C ARG A 50 -11.40 8.60 -9.30
N PRO A 51 -12.29 9.36 -9.97
CA PRO A 51 -12.01 10.76 -10.32
C PRO A 51 -11.90 11.70 -9.13
N ASP A 52 -12.46 11.34 -7.99
CA ASP A 52 -12.46 12.09 -6.73
C ASP A 52 -11.17 11.93 -5.90
N TYR A 53 -10.21 11.10 -6.36
CA TYR A 53 -8.92 10.89 -5.71
C TYR A 53 -7.76 11.15 -6.68
N ALA A 54 -6.66 11.70 -6.16
CA ALA A 54 -5.51 12.05 -6.99
C ALA A 54 -4.43 10.95 -7.06
N VAL A 55 -4.49 9.92 -6.21
CA VAL A 55 -3.46 8.89 -6.11
C VAL A 55 -4.01 7.53 -6.49
N SER A 56 -3.50 6.98 -7.59
CA SER A 56 -3.71 5.59 -8.02
C SER A 56 -2.46 4.70 -7.85
N ASN A 57 -1.33 5.29 -7.50
CA ASN A 57 -0.09 4.56 -7.19
C ASN A 57 0.63 5.24 -6.01
N PRO A 58 0.43 4.74 -4.79
CA PRO A 58 1.04 5.31 -3.59
C PRO A 58 2.56 5.39 -3.65
N ALA A 59 3.23 4.37 -4.18
CA ALA A 59 4.69 4.32 -4.22
C ALA A 59 5.30 5.49 -5.02
N VAL A 60 4.65 5.91 -6.12
CA VAL A 60 5.09 7.05 -6.94
C VAL A 60 4.94 8.36 -6.18
N ALA A 61 3.79 8.55 -5.49
CA ALA A 61 3.55 9.75 -4.69
C ALA A 61 4.51 9.85 -3.50
N LEU A 62 4.74 8.73 -2.81
CA LEU A 62 5.66 8.65 -1.69
C LEU A 62 7.12 8.89 -2.11
N ALA A 63 7.53 8.41 -3.30
CA ALA A 63 8.87 8.64 -3.84
C ALA A 63 9.16 10.13 -4.07
N ALA A 64 8.16 10.92 -4.44
CA ALA A 64 8.30 12.38 -4.59
C ALA A 64 8.63 13.08 -3.25
N ALA A 65 8.08 12.59 -2.14
CA ALA A 65 8.34 13.12 -0.79
C ALA A 65 9.60 12.51 -0.14
N ALA A 66 10.01 11.33 -0.54
CA ALA A 66 11.09 10.56 0.07
C ALA A 66 12.41 11.33 0.18
N THR A 67 12.75 12.08 -0.86
CA THR A 67 14.01 12.86 -0.93
C THR A 67 13.94 14.18 -0.15
N GLN A 68 12.76 14.59 0.27
CA GLN A 68 12.49 15.83 1.01
C GLN A 68 12.25 15.60 2.51
N THR A 69 12.20 14.35 2.94
CA THR A 69 11.96 13.93 4.33
C THR A 69 13.15 13.18 4.89
N LYS A 70 13.29 13.14 6.22
CA LYS A 70 14.46 12.55 6.90
C LYS A 70 14.13 11.46 7.91
N ASN A 71 13.00 11.55 8.61
CA ASN A 71 12.69 10.72 9.76
C ASN A 71 11.41 9.91 9.59
N ILE A 72 10.38 10.53 9.01
CA ILE A 72 9.04 9.94 8.90
C ILE A 72 9.06 8.67 8.05
N ARG A 73 8.36 7.64 8.51
CA ARG A 73 8.14 6.41 7.74
C ARG A 73 7.04 6.63 6.72
N LEU A 74 7.24 6.08 5.54
CA LEU A 74 6.37 6.26 4.38
C LEU A 74 5.74 4.92 3.99
N SER A 75 4.42 4.87 3.97
CA SER A 75 3.66 3.65 3.70
C SER A 75 2.50 3.87 2.74
N SER A 76 2.09 2.83 2.05
CA SER A 76 0.73 2.81 1.50
C SER A 76 -0.30 2.66 2.64
N ALA A 77 -1.54 3.13 2.38
CA ALA A 77 -2.64 2.98 3.33
C ALA A 77 -4.02 2.92 2.63
N VAL A 78 -4.22 1.92 1.75
CA VAL A 78 -3.43 0.72 1.49
C VAL A 78 -2.99 0.68 0.03
N THR A 79 -2.06 -0.24 -0.34
CA THR A 79 -1.95 -0.76 -1.72
C THR A 79 -3.06 -1.79 -1.93
N VAL A 80 -3.84 -1.64 -3.00
CA VAL A 80 -4.92 -2.58 -3.37
C VAL A 80 -4.30 -3.82 -4.04
N LEU A 81 -3.75 -4.71 -3.23
CA LEU A 81 -2.97 -5.86 -3.71
C LEU A 81 -3.79 -6.81 -4.59
N SER A 82 -5.12 -6.85 -4.43
CA SER A 82 -5.99 -7.67 -5.28
C SER A 82 -5.87 -7.34 -6.77
N SER A 83 -5.61 -6.09 -7.12
CA SER A 83 -5.54 -5.62 -8.50
C SER A 83 -4.12 -5.30 -8.99
N ASP A 84 -3.12 -5.25 -8.11
CA ASP A 84 -1.72 -5.00 -8.49
C ASP A 84 -0.91 -6.31 -8.59
N ASP A 85 0.26 -6.25 -9.20
CA ASP A 85 1.22 -7.35 -9.25
C ASP A 85 2.11 -7.34 -8.00
N PRO A 86 2.16 -8.43 -7.22
CA PRO A 86 2.89 -8.45 -5.94
C PRO A 86 4.40 -8.29 -6.09
N ILE A 87 5.01 -8.77 -7.20
CA ILE A 87 6.43 -8.57 -7.47
C ILE A 87 6.68 -7.09 -7.78
N ARG A 88 5.80 -6.45 -8.55
CA ARG A 88 5.90 -5.04 -8.86
C ARG A 88 5.75 -4.17 -7.60
N VAL A 89 4.78 -4.48 -6.75
CA VAL A 89 4.61 -3.80 -5.45
C VAL A 89 5.88 -3.90 -4.61
N PHE A 90 6.43 -5.11 -4.48
CA PHE A 90 7.69 -5.30 -3.77
C PHE A 90 8.84 -4.45 -4.35
N GLN A 91 9.02 -4.45 -5.67
CA GLN A 91 10.07 -3.68 -6.35
C GLN A 91 9.91 -2.17 -6.15
N GLN A 92 8.69 -1.65 -6.21
CA GLN A 92 8.38 -0.25 -5.98
C GLN A 92 8.76 0.18 -4.56
N PHE A 93 8.32 -0.60 -3.55
CA PHE A 93 8.60 -0.28 -2.16
C PHE A 93 10.05 -0.58 -1.77
N SER A 94 10.72 -1.58 -2.38
CA SER A 94 12.17 -1.77 -2.22
C SER A 94 12.96 -0.59 -2.79
N THR A 95 12.52 -0.04 -3.92
CA THR A 95 13.12 1.18 -4.48
C THR A 95 12.91 2.38 -3.55
N LEU A 96 11.69 2.56 -3.03
CA LEU A 96 11.36 3.59 -2.05
C LEU A 96 12.21 3.44 -0.78
N ASP A 97 12.40 2.21 -0.31
CA ASP A 97 13.18 1.91 0.88
C ASP A 97 14.66 2.28 0.72
N ASN A 98 15.23 2.00 -0.44
CA ASN A 98 16.59 2.43 -0.76
C ASN A 98 16.70 3.96 -0.84
N LEU A 99 15.75 4.65 -1.43
CA LEU A 99 15.70 6.12 -1.48
C LEU A 99 15.59 6.74 -0.09
N THR A 100 14.87 6.10 0.81
CA THR A 100 14.60 6.58 2.18
C THR A 100 15.60 6.04 3.21
N GLN A 101 16.49 5.13 2.82
CA GLN A 101 17.44 4.46 3.72
C GLN A 101 16.73 3.76 4.90
N GLY A 102 15.72 2.97 4.58
CA GLY A 102 15.04 2.10 5.55
C GLY A 102 13.78 2.68 6.21
N ARG A 103 13.08 3.62 5.55
CA ARG A 103 11.85 4.22 6.09
C ARG A 103 10.57 3.81 5.34
N ALA A 104 10.66 2.90 4.37
CA ALA A 104 9.48 2.43 3.65
C ALA A 104 8.81 1.25 4.36
N GLU A 105 7.49 1.22 4.31
CA GLU A 105 6.63 0.12 4.77
C GLU A 105 5.55 -0.12 3.72
N ILE A 106 4.99 -1.32 3.69
CA ILE A 106 3.86 -1.66 2.82
C ILE A 106 2.65 -1.98 3.69
N MET A 107 1.56 -1.26 3.52
CA MET A 107 0.27 -1.71 4.04
C MET A 107 -0.59 -2.17 2.88
N VAL A 108 -0.93 -3.45 2.85
CA VAL A 108 -1.76 -4.05 1.80
C VAL A 108 -3.19 -4.25 2.26
N GLY A 109 -4.11 -4.13 1.33
CA GLY A 109 -5.52 -4.39 1.56
C GLY A 109 -6.22 -4.89 0.31
N ARG A 110 -7.49 -5.25 0.46
CA ARG A 110 -8.34 -5.68 -0.66
C ARG A 110 -8.96 -4.50 -1.42
N GLY A 111 -8.82 -3.28 -0.89
CA GLY A 111 -9.51 -2.10 -1.37
C GLY A 111 -10.95 -1.99 -0.86
N ALA A 112 -11.41 -0.76 -0.67
CA ALA A 112 -12.80 -0.47 -0.28
C ALA A 112 -13.72 -0.32 -1.50
N PHE A 113 -13.15 -0.03 -2.66
CA PHE A 113 -13.87 0.18 -3.91
C PHE A 113 -13.52 -0.92 -4.92
N VAL A 114 -14.42 -1.14 -5.86
CA VAL A 114 -14.33 -2.26 -6.82
C VAL A 114 -13.83 -1.83 -8.21
N GLU A 115 -13.59 -0.55 -8.42
CA GLU A 115 -13.25 0.03 -9.73
C GLU A 115 -11.95 -0.52 -10.31
N SER A 116 -11.01 -0.91 -9.48
CA SER A 116 -9.74 -1.50 -9.91
C SER A 116 -9.93 -2.87 -10.59
N PHE A 117 -10.96 -3.63 -10.21
CA PHE A 117 -11.17 -4.97 -10.75
C PHE A 117 -11.41 -4.98 -12.27
N PRO A 118 -12.44 -4.32 -12.82
CA PRO A 118 -12.64 -4.27 -14.27
C PRO A 118 -11.51 -3.52 -14.99
N LEU A 119 -10.89 -2.52 -14.34
CA LEU A 119 -9.81 -1.74 -14.92
C LEU A 119 -8.56 -2.59 -15.20
N PHE A 120 -8.27 -3.56 -14.34
CA PHE A 120 -7.14 -4.48 -14.48
C PHE A 120 -7.54 -5.90 -14.94
N GLY A 121 -8.78 -6.08 -15.42
CA GLY A 121 -9.25 -7.32 -16.00
C GLY A 121 -9.53 -8.44 -14.99
N HIS A 122 -9.83 -8.10 -13.74
CA HIS A 122 -10.19 -9.05 -12.70
C HIS A 122 -11.70 -9.17 -12.49
N ALA A 123 -12.17 -10.36 -12.18
CA ALA A 123 -13.56 -10.59 -11.79
C ALA A 123 -13.76 -10.41 -10.28
N LEU A 124 -14.89 -9.86 -9.88
CA LEU A 124 -15.21 -9.67 -8.46
C LEU A 124 -15.38 -10.99 -7.71
N ASP A 125 -15.79 -12.06 -8.40
CA ASP A 125 -15.89 -13.39 -7.82
C ASP A 125 -14.53 -13.95 -7.35
N ASP A 126 -13.44 -13.43 -7.88
CA ASP A 126 -12.07 -13.81 -7.51
C ASP A 126 -11.48 -12.96 -6.36
N TYR A 127 -12.27 -12.06 -5.78
CA TYR A 127 -11.83 -11.06 -4.80
C TYR A 127 -10.95 -11.61 -3.67
N ASP A 128 -11.40 -12.69 -3.01
CA ASP A 128 -10.65 -13.29 -1.89
C ASP A 128 -9.46 -14.13 -2.38
N GLY A 129 -9.60 -14.83 -3.50
CA GLY A 129 -8.55 -15.64 -4.10
C GLY A 129 -7.38 -14.78 -4.58
N LEU A 130 -7.67 -13.74 -5.36
CA LEU A 130 -6.67 -12.78 -5.83
C LEU A 130 -5.81 -12.23 -4.69
N PHE A 131 -6.47 -11.74 -3.63
CA PHE A 131 -5.75 -11.18 -2.48
C PHE A 131 -4.89 -12.22 -1.77
N ALA A 132 -5.43 -13.43 -1.55
CA ALA A 132 -4.71 -14.48 -0.82
C ALA A 132 -3.46 -14.95 -1.57
N GLU A 133 -3.57 -15.21 -2.87
CA GLU A 133 -2.45 -15.66 -3.71
C GLU A 133 -1.38 -14.57 -3.84
N LYS A 134 -1.79 -13.32 -4.09
CA LYS A 134 -0.86 -12.19 -4.23
C LYS A 134 -0.16 -11.85 -2.93
N LEU A 135 -0.85 -11.92 -1.79
CA LEU A 135 -0.24 -11.72 -0.48
C LEU A 135 0.82 -12.80 -0.19
N GLN A 136 0.51 -14.06 -0.51
CA GLN A 136 1.46 -15.15 -0.32
C GLN A 136 2.72 -14.96 -1.17
N LEU A 137 2.58 -14.57 -2.44
CA LEU A 137 3.73 -14.28 -3.29
C LEU A 137 4.50 -13.04 -2.80
N LEU A 138 3.82 -11.97 -2.36
CA LEU A 138 4.46 -10.79 -1.78
C LEU A 138 5.31 -11.14 -0.55
N MET A 139 4.78 -11.98 0.34
CA MET A 139 5.54 -12.45 1.50
C MET A 139 6.76 -13.28 1.08
N MET A 140 6.61 -14.16 0.09
CA MET A 140 7.71 -14.99 -0.42
C MET A 140 8.84 -14.14 -1.01
N VAL A 141 8.53 -13.15 -1.84
CA VAL A 141 9.57 -12.26 -2.42
C VAL A 141 10.24 -11.37 -1.37
N ASN A 142 9.54 -11.06 -0.28
CA ASN A 142 10.12 -10.32 0.84
C ASN A 142 11.11 -11.17 1.65
N GLU A 143 10.84 -12.48 1.76
CA GLU A 143 11.68 -13.43 2.51
C GLU A 143 12.97 -13.80 1.77
N ALA A 144 12.93 -14.01 0.45
CA ALA A 144 14.02 -14.55 -0.32
C ALA A 144 14.34 -13.72 -1.56
N GLU A 145 15.64 -13.67 -1.89
CA GLU A 145 16.12 -13.00 -3.11
C GLU A 145 15.72 -13.77 -4.38
N HIS A 146 15.85 -15.11 -4.35
CA HIS A 146 15.44 -15.98 -5.43
C HIS A 146 14.21 -16.79 -5.02
N ILE A 147 13.21 -16.77 -5.88
CA ILE A 147 11.92 -17.41 -5.61
C ILE A 147 11.58 -18.45 -6.67
N SER A 148 10.87 -19.49 -6.23
CA SER A 148 10.15 -20.42 -7.10
C SER A 148 8.68 -20.45 -6.69
N TRP A 149 7.81 -20.10 -7.61
CA TRP A 149 6.36 -20.05 -7.43
C TRP A 149 5.69 -20.99 -8.45
N PRO A 150 4.87 -21.94 -8.01
CA PRO A 150 4.32 -22.97 -8.93
C PRO A 150 3.31 -22.42 -9.94
N GLY A 151 2.91 -21.16 -9.78
CA GLY A 151 1.78 -20.60 -10.48
C GLY A 151 0.45 -20.93 -9.79
N THR A 152 -0.54 -20.10 -10.07
CA THR A 152 -1.91 -20.26 -9.56
C THR A 152 -2.91 -19.82 -10.63
N LYS A 153 -4.19 -19.75 -10.28
CA LYS A 153 -5.21 -19.25 -11.21
C LYS A 153 -4.91 -17.82 -11.69
N HIS A 154 -4.32 -16.98 -10.82
CA HIS A 154 -4.18 -15.54 -11.08
C HIS A 154 -2.73 -15.08 -11.27
N LEU A 155 -1.76 -15.96 -11.01
CA LEU A 155 -0.34 -15.63 -11.08
C LEU A 155 0.43 -16.68 -11.87
N PRO A 156 1.29 -16.27 -12.81
CA PRO A 156 2.13 -17.21 -13.58
C PRO A 156 3.15 -17.89 -12.65
N ALA A 157 3.65 -19.04 -13.09
CA ALA A 157 4.76 -19.72 -12.45
C ALA A 157 6.05 -18.89 -12.58
N VAL A 158 6.87 -18.93 -11.52
CA VAL A 158 8.22 -18.35 -11.50
C VAL A 158 9.20 -19.45 -11.09
N ASP A 159 10.26 -19.64 -11.85
CA ASP A 159 11.25 -20.67 -11.60
C ASP A 159 12.60 -20.04 -11.29
N HIS A 160 13.01 -20.13 -10.02
CA HIS A 160 14.28 -19.69 -9.48
C HIS A 160 14.74 -18.30 -10.00
N GLN A 161 13.85 -17.31 -9.95
CA GLN A 161 14.15 -15.94 -10.41
C GLN A 161 14.51 -15.03 -9.25
N GLY A 162 15.55 -14.20 -9.47
CA GLY A 162 15.91 -13.13 -8.56
C GLY A 162 14.97 -11.93 -8.68
N VAL A 163 14.56 -11.36 -7.54
CA VAL A 163 13.70 -10.16 -7.50
C VAL A 163 14.48 -8.97 -6.95
N TYR A 164 14.62 -7.93 -7.76
CA TYR A 164 15.46 -6.75 -7.46
C TYR A 164 14.71 -5.43 -7.75
N PRO A 165 15.13 -4.30 -7.06
CA PRO A 165 16.17 -4.27 -6.03
C PRO A 165 15.71 -4.97 -4.75
N ARG A 166 16.66 -5.36 -3.91
CA ARG A 166 16.34 -5.73 -2.52
C ARG A 166 16.17 -4.44 -1.71
N PRO A 167 15.35 -4.45 -0.64
CA PRO A 167 15.20 -3.28 0.22
C PRO A 167 16.50 -2.94 0.95
N TYR A 168 16.61 -1.73 1.44
CA TYR A 168 17.68 -1.29 2.33
C TYR A 168 17.60 -1.99 3.70
N GLN A 169 16.39 -2.20 4.20
CA GLN A 169 16.11 -3.04 5.36
C GLN A 169 16.32 -4.52 5.01
N ASP A 170 16.53 -5.38 6.00
CA ASP A 170 16.59 -6.84 5.78
C ASP A 170 15.31 -7.34 5.08
N LYS A 171 14.17 -6.82 5.52
CA LYS A 171 12.83 -7.08 4.96
C LYS A 171 11.98 -5.81 5.08
N LEU A 172 11.10 -5.62 4.11
CA LEU A 172 10.09 -4.58 4.22
C LEU A 172 9.04 -4.94 5.28
N PRO A 173 8.70 -4.05 6.20
CA PRO A 173 7.54 -4.25 7.06
C PRO A 173 6.26 -4.31 6.20
N ILE A 174 5.51 -5.42 6.33
CA ILE A 174 4.24 -5.62 5.62
C ILE A 174 3.11 -5.65 6.64
N TRP A 175 2.16 -4.74 6.50
CA TRP A 175 0.97 -4.61 7.34
C TRP A 175 -0.27 -5.07 6.57
N LEU A 176 -1.22 -5.66 7.28
CA LEU A 176 -2.53 -5.96 6.71
C LEU A 176 -3.54 -4.90 7.13
N GLY A 177 -4.01 -4.10 6.16
CA GLY A 177 -5.11 -3.15 6.37
C GLY A 177 -6.45 -3.88 6.35
N ILE A 178 -7.22 -3.77 7.42
CA ILE A 178 -8.51 -4.45 7.56
C ILE A 178 -9.63 -3.45 7.92
N GLY A 179 -10.77 -3.61 7.28
CA GLY A 179 -11.97 -2.79 7.50
C GLY A 179 -12.96 -3.37 8.53
N GLY A 180 -12.49 -4.18 9.49
CA GLY A 180 -13.33 -4.72 10.55
C GLY A 180 -13.90 -6.11 10.30
N THR A 181 -13.57 -6.79 9.20
CA THR A 181 -13.99 -8.18 8.96
C THR A 181 -13.19 -9.14 9.87
N PRO A 182 -13.84 -9.91 10.77
CA PRO A 182 -13.11 -10.79 11.70
C PRO A 182 -12.15 -11.79 11.02
N GLN A 183 -12.54 -12.32 9.87
CA GLN A 183 -11.73 -13.25 9.08
C GLN A 183 -10.41 -12.63 8.62
N SER A 184 -10.39 -11.32 8.35
CA SER A 184 -9.16 -10.60 7.99
C SER A 184 -8.21 -10.48 9.18
N ALA A 185 -8.73 -10.29 10.39
CA ALA A 185 -7.91 -10.28 11.61
C ALA A 185 -7.33 -11.67 11.90
N VAL A 186 -8.15 -12.73 11.74
CA VAL A 186 -7.67 -14.12 11.85
C VAL A 186 -6.56 -14.40 10.84
N ARG A 187 -6.72 -13.96 9.58
CA ARG A 187 -5.69 -14.10 8.55
C ARG A 187 -4.38 -13.42 8.95
N ALA A 188 -4.44 -12.17 9.44
CA ALA A 188 -3.24 -11.46 9.91
C ALA A 188 -2.52 -12.24 11.03
N GLY A 189 -3.27 -12.69 12.04
CA GLY A 189 -2.72 -13.49 13.15
C GLY A 189 -2.13 -14.82 12.69
N THR A 190 -2.79 -15.53 11.78
CA THR A 190 -2.28 -16.80 11.23
C THR A 190 -0.98 -16.63 10.45
N LEU A 191 -0.85 -15.51 9.71
CA LEU A 191 0.35 -15.20 8.93
C LEU A 191 1.44 -14.49 9.74
N GLY A 192 1.20 -14.16 11.01
CA GLY A 192 2.12 -13.40 11.84
C GLY A 192 2.35 -11.96 11.36
N LEU A 193 1.41 -11.40 10.58
CA LEU A 193 1.50 -10.03 10.07
C LEU A 193 0.88 -9.04 11.05
N PRO A 194 1.51 -7.88 11.26
CA PRO A 194 0.89 -6.78 11.96
C PRO A 194 -0.35 -6.31 11.18
N LEU A 195 -1.37 -5.89 11.92
CA LEU A 195 -2.61 -5.38 11.32
C LEU A 195 -2.84 -3.91 11.64
N ALA A 196 -3.45 -3.21 10.70
CA ALA A 196 -3.99 -1.88 10.87
C ALA A 196 -5.50 -1.92 10.73
N LEU A 197 -6.23 -1.55 11.79
CA LEU A 197 -7.68 -1.52 11.78
C LEU A 197 -8.17 -0.18 11.22
N GLY A 198 -8.82 -0.22 10.06
CA GLY A 198 -9.47 0.93 9.46
C GLY A 198 -10.85 1.16 10.10
N ILE A 199 -10.94 2.15 10.98
CA ILE A 199 -12.24 2.61 11.54
C ILE A 199 -12.67 3.82 10.72
N ILE A 200 -13.29 3.57 9.58
CA ILE A 200 -13.73 4.63 8.66
C ILE A 200 -15.25 4.76 8.75
N GLY A 201 -15.71 5.89 9.31
CA GLY A 201 -17.13 6.25 9.33
C GLY A 201 -18.05 5.41 10.21
N GLY A 202 -17.52 4.59 11.10
CA GLY A 202 -18.27 3.82 12.08
C GLY A 202 -18.16 4.39 13.49
N GLU A 203 -19.22 4.25 14.30
CA GLU A 203 -19.08 4.45 15.74
C GLU A 203 -18.21 3.30 16.30
N PRO A 204 -17.25 3.59 17.20
CA PRO A 204 -16.56 2.52 17.92
C PRO A 204 -17.60 1.68 18.65
N VAL A 205 -17.63 0.40 18.37
CA VAL A 205 -18.51 -0.54 19.12
C VAL A 205 -18.08 -0.46 20.58
N ARG A 206 -18.99 -0.09 21.45
CA ARG A 206 -18.81 -0.02 22.90
C ARG A 206 -18.60 -1.39 23.50
#